data_5c388480bd1c2eccf50017f3732c124a
#
_entry.id   5c388480bd1c2eccf50017f3732c124a
#
_cell.length_a   1.000
_cell.length_b   1.000
_cell.length_c   1.000
_cell.angle_alpha   90.00
_cell.angle_beta   90.00
_cell.angle_gamma   90.00
#
_symmetry.space_group_name_H-M   'P 1'
#
loop_
_entity.id
_entity.type
_entity.pdbx_description
1 polymer ?
#
loop_
_entity_poly.entity_id
_entity_poly.type
_entity_poly.pdbx_seq_one_letter_code
_entity_poly.pdbx_strand_id
1 'polypeptide(L)'
;MSFTKTDLVQKEALEKRYGSLNCPVQGPWNDVIGTIVSHRSVRSYKPNALPDSTLETLTAAAQSAATSSNMQVWSLIAITDQKKKNELAKIAGNQKHIEQCPLFLVWLADLSRSERVGNEEGVEMVVTPYVETFLVSAIDAALAAQNAVIAAESLGLSTVYIGAMRNDPKQVGELLNLPPMVFPVFGLCIGYATEEGRGEIKPRLPQPVVLFEEIYGAERENELRAKYDEEMSKFSARHEIASDTWTKKVIARMGKLSGMNGREKLIS
;
A
#
# COMPACT_ATOMS: atom_id res chain seq x y z
N MET A 1 14.74 20.54 -30.66
CA MET A 1 15.14 19.22 -30.17
C MET A 1 13.99 18.25 -30.46
N SER A 2 14.24 17.16 -31.20
CA SER A 2 13.22 16.13 -31.44
C SER A 2 13.12 15.24 -30.19
N PHE A 3 11.93 15.12 -29.61
CA PHE A 3 11.68 14.20 -28.51
C PHE A 3 11.84 12.76 -29.02
N THR A 4 12.50 11.92 -28.24
CA THR A 4 12.56 10.49 -28.50
C THR A 4 11.21 9.83 -28.12
N LYS A 5 10.97 8.59 -28.58
CA LYS A 5 9.79 7.82 -28.17
C LYS A 5 9.73 7.63 -26.65
N THR A 6 10.86 7.45 -26.00
CA THR A 6 10.98 7.32 -24.54
C THR A 6 10.58 8.60 -23.83
N ASP A 7 11.01 9.77 -24.34
CA ASP A 7 10.65 11.07 -23.74
C ASP A 7 9.13 11.32 -23.76
N LEU A 8 8.45 10.92 -24.83
CA LEU A 8 7.01 11.05 -24.94
C LEU A 8 6.27 10.12 -23.96
N VAL A 9 6.72 8.88 -23.82
CA VAL A 9 6.14 7.91 -22.85
C VAL A 9 6.33 8.40 -21.42
N GLN A 10 7.52 8.88 -21.07
CA GLN A 10 7.80 9.44 -19.76
C GLN A 10 6.91 10.65 -19.46
N LYS A 11 6.82 11.59 -20.39
CA LYS A 11 6.00 12.79 -20.23
C LYS A 11 4.54 12.43 -19.96
N GLU A 12 3.95 11.54 -20.76
CA GLU A 12 2.58 11.09 -20.61
C GLU A 12 2.34 10.42 -19.24
N ALA A 13 3.28 9.57 -18.79
CA ALA A 13 3.18 8.91 -17.50
C ALA A 13 3.23 9.91 -16.33
N LEU A 14 4.12 10.91 -16.39
CA LEU A 14 4.23 11.96 -15.38
C LEU A 14 3.01 12.90 -15.38
N GLU A 15 2.49 13.27 -16.54
CA GLU A 15 1.27 14.08 -16.63
C GLU A 15 0.06 13.35 -16.03
N LYS A 16 -0.09 12.04 -16.27
CA LYS A 16 -1.12 11.22 -15.62
C LYS A 16 -0.96 11.16 -14.09
N ARG A 17 0.28 11.13 -13.58
CA ARG A 17 0.58 11.02 -12.16
C ARG A 17 0.45 12.34 -11.39
N TYR A 18 0.75 13.48 -12.00
CA TYR A 18 0.80 14.77 -11.33
C TYR A 18 -0.24 15.79 -11.82
N GLY A 19 -0.89 15.51 -12.94
CA GLY A 19 -1.68 16.50 -13.68
C GLY A 19 -0.81 17.47 -14.48
N SER A 20 -1.40 18.20 -15.42
CA SER A 20 -0.69 19.10 -16.32
C SER A 20 -0.02 20.30 -15.62
N LEU A 21 -0.62 20.75 -14.50
CA LEU A 21 -0.13 21.92 -13.75
C LEU A 21 1.10 21.64 -12.88
N ASN A 22 1.34 20.39 -12.54
CA ASN A 22 2.31 19.96 -11.53
C ASN A 22 3.29 18.92 -12.06
N CYS A 23 3.37 18.76 -13.38
CA CYS A 23 4.25 17.77 -14.01
C CYS A 23 5.72 18.10 -13.71
N PRO A 24 6.48 17.17 -13.10
CA PRO A 24 7.88 17.40 -12.81
C PRO A 24 8.74 17.38 -14.09
N VAL A 25 9.97 17.86 -13.96
CA VAL A 25 10.97 17.80 -15.03
C VAL A 25 11.28 16.33 -15.35
N GLN A 26 11.44 16.03 -16.64
CA GLN A 26 11.85 14.71 -17.10
C GLN A 26 13.30 14.42 -16.70
N GLY A 27 13.55 13.18 -16.28
CA GLY A 27 14.86 12.70 -15.84
C GLY A 27 15.15 11.30 -16.39
N PRO A 28 16.15 10.59 -15.86
CA PRO A 28 16.42 9.20 -16.24
C PRO A 28 15.17 8.31 -16.09
N TRP A 29 14.94 7.40 -17.07
CA TRP A 29 13.73 6.61 -17.15
C TRP A 29 14.01 5.19 -17.63
N ASN A 30 13.25 4.21 -17.09
CA ASN A 30 13.21 2.83 -17.55
C ASN A 30 11.83 2.21 -17.29
N ASP A 31 11.63 0.96 -17.70
CA ASP A 31 10.35 0.25 -17.58
C ASP A 31 9.92 0.04 -16.10
N VAL A 32 10.87 -0.13 -15.19
CA VAL A 32 10.59 -0.27 -13.76
C VAL A 32 9.99 1.03 -13.21
N ILE A 33 10.58 2.17 -13.55
CA ILE A 33 10.05 3.49 -13.15
C ILE A 33 8.67 3.70 -13.79
N GLY A 34 8.51 3.32 -15.05
CA GLY A 34 7.22 3.35 -15.76
C GLY A 34 6.15 2.55 -15.03
N THR A 35 6.45 1.34 -14.59
CA THR A 35 5.56 0.49 -13.80
C THR A 35 5.16 1.18 -12.50
N ILE A 36 6.14 1.68 -11.73
CA ILE A 36 5.90 2.36 -10.45
C ILE A 36 5.02 3.60 -10.62
N VAL A 37 5.34 4.44 -11.61
CA VAL A 37 4.60 5.70 -11.86
C VAL A 37 3.19 5.43 -12.36
N SER A 38 2.94 4.31 -13.03
CA SER A 38 1.61 3.91 -13.53
C SER A 38 0.71 3.24 -12.48
N HIS A 39 1.21 3.02 -11.25
CA HIS A 39 0.44 2.37 -10.18
C HIS A 39 -0.93 3.01 -9.96
N ARG A 40 -1.93 2.15 -9.76
CA ARG A 40 -3.28 2.53 -9.32
C ARG A 40 -3.92 1.42 -8.48
N SER A 41 -4.64 1.82 -7.44
CA SER A 41 -5.38 0.87 -6.59
C SER A 41 -6.62 0.36 -7.31
N VAL A 42 -6.68 -0.92 -7.59
CA VAL A 42 -7.79 -1.60 -8.28
C VAL A 42 -8.69 -2.31 -7.27
N ARG A 43 -10.00 -2.14 -7.40
CA ARG A 43 -11.00 -2.68 -6.47
C ARG A 43 -12.08 -3.53 -7.15
N SER A 44 -11.79 -4.05 -8.33
CA SER A 44 -12.65 -4.98 -9.06
C SER A 44 -11.78 -5.96 -9.84
N TYR A 45 -11.99 -7.25 -9.60
CA TYR A 45 -11.13 -8.30 -10.12
C TYR A 45 -11.91 -9.31 -10.96
N LYS A 46 -11.27 -9.80 -12.02
CA LYS A 46 -11.74 -10.95 -12.81
C LYS A 46 -11.57 -12.23 -11.98
N PRO A 47 -12.42 -13.25 -12.17
CA PRO A 47 -12.32 -14.51 -11.44
C PRO A 47 -11.18 -15.43 -11.93
N ASN A 48 -10.32 -14.92 -12.81
CA ASN A 48 -9.21 -15.69 -13.38
C ASN A 48 -8.21 -16.12 -12.32
N ALA A 49 -7.85 -17.40 -12.30
CA ALA A 49 -6.75 -17.88 -11.51
C ALA A 49 -5.44 -17.21 -11.91
N LEU A 50 -4.53 -17.05 -10.96
CA LEU A 50 -3.17 -16.60 -11.23
C LEU A 50 -2.35 -17.76 -11.83
N PRO A 51 -1.32 -17.48 -12.63
CA PRO A 51 -0.40 -18.50 -13.10
C PRO A 51 0.25 -19.27 -11.95
N ASP A 52 0.60 -20.52 -12.18
CA ASP A 52 1.31 -21.34 -11.21
C ASP A 52 2.59 -20.64 -10.74
N SER A 53 2.98 -20.88 -9.50
CA SER A 53 4.16 -20.26 -8.86
C SER A 53 4.18 -18.73 -8.80
N THR A 54 3.04 -18.04 -9.05
CA THR A 54 2.93 -16.59 -8.87
C THR A 54 3.22 -16.19 -7.42
N LEU A 55 2.70 -16.93 -6.44
CA LEU A 55 2.93 -16.65 -5.02
C LEU A 55 4.41 -16.71 -4.65
N GLU A 56 5.12 -17.73 -5.12
CA GLU A 56 6.56 -17.91 -4.87
C GLU A 56 7.37 -16.79 -5.52
N THR A 57 7.03 -16.38 -6.74
CA THR A 57 7.66 -15.25 -7.43
C THR A 57 7.46 -13.93 -6.67
N LEU A 58 6.24 -13.66 -6.22
CA LEU A 58 5.95 -12.45 -5.45
C LEU A 58 6.61 -12.48 -4.06
N THR A 59 6.71 -13.66 -3.44
CA THR A 59 7.42 -13.83 -2.17
C THR A 59 8.92 -13.61 -2.34
N ALA A 60 9.54 -14.11 -3.40
CA ALA A 60 10.95 -13.86 -3.68
C ALA A 60 11.24 -12.36 -3.90
N ALA A 61 10.36 -11.66 -4.62
CA ALA A 61 10.46 -10.20 -4.78
C ALA A 61 10.32 -9.48 -3.42
N ALA A 62 9.38 -9.90 -2.58
CA ALA A 62 9.18 -9.36 -1.24
C ALA A 62 10.41 -9.57 -0.36
N GLN A 63 10.99 -10.77 -0.33
CA GLN A 63 12.18 -11.10 0.45
C GLN A 63 13.44 -10.34 -0.02
N SER A 64 13.43 -9.79 -1.23
CA SER A 64 14.51 -8.96 -1.77
C SER A 64 14.45 -7.50 -1.29
N ALA A 65 13.47 -7.12 -0.50
CA ALA A 65 13.41 -5.79 0.11
C ALA A 65 14.52 -5.62 1.18
N ALA A 66 14.94 -4.36 1.37
CA ALA A 66 15.79 -4.02 2.51
C ALA A 66 15.05 -4.28 3.83
N THR A 67 15.78 -4.67 4.85
CA THR A 67 15.28 -4.93 6.21
C THR A 67 16.25 -4.38 7.23
N SER A 68 15.74 -3.87 8.35
CA SER A 68 16.57 -3.31 9.40
C SER A 68 17.47 -4.39 10.00
N SER A 69 18.80 -4.16 9.97
CA SER A 69 19.81 -5.08 10.50
C SER A 69 19.65 -6.54 10.03
N ASN A 70 19.05 -6.74 8.88
CA ASN A 70 18.71 -8.07 8.35
C ASN A 70 17.85 -8.93 9.30
N MET A 71 17.10 -8.32 10.20
CA MET A 71 16.27 -9.04 11.17
C MET A 71 15.03 -9.71 10.54
N GLN A 72 14.56 -9.20 9.40
CA GLN A 72 13.46 -9.79 8.63
C GLN A 72 12.21 -10.04 9.49
N VAL A 73 11.82 -9.03 10.27
CA VAL A 73 10.76 -9.11 11.28
C VAL A 73 9.36 -8.92 10.69
N TRP A 74 9.09 -9.61 9.60
CA TRP A 74 7.81 -9.65 8.92
C TRP A 74 7.46 -11.07 8.47
N SER A 75 6.17 -11.32 8.30
CA SER A 75 5.63 -12.54 7.70
C SER A 75 4.44 -12.20 6.81
N LEU A 76 4.03 -13.12 5.95
CA LEU A 76 2.81 -12.98 5.17
C LEU A 76 1.99 -14.27 5.20
N ILE A 77 0.67 -14.14 5.12
CA ILE A 77 -0.25 -15.25 4.95
C ILE A 77 -0.97 -15.08 3.62
N ALA A 78 -0.86 -16.08 2.76
CA ALA A 78 -1.59 -16.14 1.50
C ALA A 78 -2.96 -16.81 1.71
N ILE A 79 -4.02 -16.18 1.24
CA ILE A 79 -5.38 -16.63 1.43
C ILE A 79 -6.08 -16.74 0.08
N THR A 80 -6.42 -17.96 -0.29
CA THR A 80 -7.22 -18.31 -1.47
C THR A 80 -8.58 -18.91 -1.07
N ASP A 81 -8.70 -19.41 0.18
CA ASP A 81 -9.94 -19.95 0.70
C ASP A 81 -11.04 -18.89 0.74
N GLN A 82 -12.15 -19.17 0.05
CA GLN A 82 -13.24 -18.20 -0.11
C GLN A 82 -13.94 -17.88 1.22
N LYS A 83 -14.04 -18.83 2.15
CA LYS A 83 -14.69 -18.58 3.44
C LYS A 83 -13.85 -17.61 4.28
N LYS A 84 -12.54 -17.82 4.34
CA LYS A 84 -11.62 -16.90 5.03
C LYS A 84 -11.61 -15.51 4.40
N LYS A 85 -11.61 -15.40 3.05
CA LYS A 85 -11.73 -14.11 2.37
C LYS A 85 -13.02 -13.39 2.72
N ASN A 86 -14.16 -14.11 2.78
CA ASN A 86 -15.45 -13.53 3.15
C ASN A 86 -15.45 -13.00 4.59
N GLU A 87 -14.87 -13.73 5.55
CA GLU A 87 -14.75 -13.24 6.94
C GLU A 87 -13.83 -12.03 7.04
N LEU A 88 -12.68 -12.03 6.37
CA LEU A 88 -11.78 -10.88 6.33
C LEU A 88 -12.43 -9.66 5.66
N ALA A 89 -13.24 -9.87 4.62
CA ALA A 89 -14.01 -8.81 3.97
C ALA A 89 -15.02 -8.16 4.92
N LYS A 90 -15.70 -8.96 5.78
CA LYS A 90 -16.61 -8.45 6.82
C LYS A 90 -15.86 -7.58 7.84
N ILE A 91 -14.74 -8.06 8.38
CA ILE A 91 -13.87 -7.30 9.30
C ILE A 91 -13.41 -5.99 8.64
N ALA A 92 -13.11 -6.04 7.36
CA ALA A 92 -12.69 -4.88 6.58
C ALA A 92 -13.84 -3.91 6.23
N GLY A 93 -15.04 -4.07 6.76
CA GLY A 93 -16.21 -3.24 6.46
C GLY A 93 -16.90 -3.62 5.15
N ASN A 94 -17.00 -4.90 4.87
CA ASN A 94 -17.66 -5.50 3.72
C ASN A 94 -17.04 -5.09 2.37
N GLN A 95 -15.71 -5.10 2.28
CA GLN A 95 -14.98 -4.75 1.07
C GLN A 95 -15.00 -5.91 0.05
N LYS A 96 -15.93 -5.88 -0.90
CA LYS A 96 -16.17 -6.94 -1.90
C LYS A 96 -14.94 -7.36 -2.70
N HIS A 97 -14.01 -6.46 -2.95
CA HIS A 97 -12.78 -6.78 -3.70
C HIS A 97 -11.85 -7.76 -2.96
N ILE A 98 -11.98 -7.91 -1.64
CA ILE A 98 -11.30 -8.99 -0.89
C ILE A 98 -11.90 -10.35 -1.25
N GLU A 99 -13.22 -10.42 -1.41
CA GLU A 99 -13.92 -11.66 -1.80
C GLU A 99 -13.61 -12.04 -3.26
N GLN A 100 -13.49 -11.03 -4.14
CA GLN A 100 -13.34 -11.20 -5.58
C GLN A 100 -11.91 -11.55 -6.01
N CYS A 101 -10.87 -11.01 -5.33
CA CYS A 101 -9.50 -11.23 -5.78
C CYS A 101 -9.11 -12.72 -5.69
N PRO A 102 -8.39 -13.27 -6.69
CA PRO A 102 -7.95 -14.66 -6.66
C PRO A 102 -6.93 -14.93 -5.54
N LEU A 103 -6.14 -13.93 -5.16
CA LEU A 103 -5.14 -14.03 -4.09
C LEU A 103 -5.27 -12.83 -3.15
N PHE A 104 -5.43 -13.10 -1.87
CA PHE A 104 -5.39 -12.10 -0.80
C PHE A 104 -4.20 -12.39 0.12
N LEU A 105 -3.30 -11.43 0.28
CA LEU A 105 -2.14 -11.53 1.17
C LEU A 105 -2.38 -10.69 2.42
N VAL A 106 -2.12 -11.25 3.60
CA VAL A 106 -2.11 -10.50 4.87
C VAL A 106 -0.66 -10.35 5.32
N TRP A 107 -0.21 -9.12 5.40
CA TRP A 107 1.15 -8.71 5.79
C TRP A 107 1.19 -8.45 7.29
N LEU A 108 2.17 -9.04 7.93
CA LEU A 108 2.30 -9.13 9.38
C LEU A 108 3.60 -8.47 9.83
N ALA A 109 3.53 -7.63 10.85
CA ALA A 109 4.67 -7.33 11.72
C ALA A 109 4.84 -8.56 12.62
N ASP A 110 5.99 -9.24 12.53
CA ASP A 110 6.21 -10.54 13.17
C ASP A 110 7.47 -10.54 14.02
N LEU A 111 7.29 -10.33 15.32
CA LEU A 111 8.35 -10.40 16.32
C LEU A 111 8.43 -11.77 17.00
N SER A 112 7.46 -12.66 16.72
CA SER A 112 7.42 -14.00 17.33
C SER A 112 8.64 -14.87 16.96
N ARG A 113 9.22 -14.62 15.76
CA ARG A 113 10.45 -15.31 15.35
C ARG A 113 11.63 -14.91 16.25
N SER A 114 11.78 -13.63 16.58
CA SER A 114 12.82 -13.16 17.49
C SER A 114 12.62 -13.72 18.89
N GLU A 115 11.38 -13.78 19.40
CA GLU A 115 11.08 -14.40 20.68
C GLU A 115 11.44 -15.90 20.70
N ARG A 116 11.17 -16.63 19.62
CA ARG A 116 11.60 -18.05 19.52
C ARG A 116 13.12 -18.19 19.56
N VAL A 117 13.85 -17.35 18.85
CA VAL A 117 15.33 -17.33 18.89
C VAL A 117 15.81 -17.05 20.31
N GLY A 118 15.27 -16.04 21.00
CA GLY A 118 15.62 -15.74 22.38
C GLY A 118 15.38 -16.92 23.33
N ASN A 119 14.22 -17.57 23.20
CA ASN A 119 13.88 -18.74 24.01
C ASN A 119 14.84 -19.92 23.76
N GLU A 120 15.22 -20.16 22.49
CA GLU A 120 16.15 -21.24 22.13
C GLU A 120 17.57 -20.99 22.67
N GLU A 121 18.01 -19.73 22.64
CA GLU A 121 19.35 -19.31 23.10
C GLU A 121 19.39 -18.96 24.61
N GLY A 122 18.25 -19.02 25.31
CA GLY A 122 18.16 -18.66 26.73
C GLY A 122 18.36 -17.15 27.00
N VAL A 123 18.01 -16.29 26.04
CA VAL A 123 18.15 -14.83 26.11
C VAL A 123 16.79 -14.18 26.14
N GLU A 124 16.55 -13.29 27.10
CA GLU A 124 15.33 -12.49 27.15
C GLU A 124 15.36 -11.39 26.08
N MET A 125 14.32 -11.31 25.24
CA MET A 125 14.19 -10.29 24.20
C MET A 125 13.59 -8.99 24.75
N VAL A 126 14.34 -8.30 25.60
CA VAL A 126 13.91 -7.13 26.39
C VAL A 126 13.41 -5.93 25.55
N VAL A 127 13.74 -5.87 24.26
CA VAL A 127 13.36 -4.74 23.39
C VAL A 127 12.05 -5.01 22.59
N THR A 128 11.52 -6.21 22.59
CA THR A 128 10.32 -6.59 21.82
C THR A 128 9.10 -5.75 22.16
N PRO A 129 8.80 -5.37 23.42
CA PRO A 129 7.63 -4.59 23.77
C PRO A 129 7.72 -3.10 23.43
N TYR A 130 8.85 -2.62 22.90
CA TYR A 130 9.02 -1.20 22.61
C TYR A 130 8.41 -0.80 21.26
N VAL A 131 7.90 0.43 21.19
CA VAL A 131 7.30 1.02 19.97
C VAL A 131 8.30 1.03 18.81
N GLU A 132 9.60 1.27 19.09
CA GLU A 132 10.66 1.21 18.06
C GLU A 132 10.68 -0.16 17.36
N THR A 133 10.62 -1.25 18.10
CA THR A 133 10.65 -2.61 17.53
C THR A 133 9.40 -2.90 16.69
N PHE A 134 8.23 -2.45 17.14
CA PHE A 134 7.00 -2.51 16.35
C PHE A 134 7.10 -1.65 15.08
N LEU A 135 7.65 -0.43 15.17
CA LEU A 135 7.82 0.45 14.01
C LEU A 135 8.73 -0.19 12.96
N VAL A 136 9.87 -0.73 13.39
CA VAL A 136 10.80 -1.47 12.50
C VAL A 136 10.08 -2.62 11.80
N SER A 137 9.33 -3.45 12.54
CA SER A 137 8.63 -4.60 11.94
C SER A 137 7.51 -4.19 10.97
N ALA A 138 6.80 -3.11 11.26
CA ALA A 138 5.77 -2.57 10.36
C ALA A 138 6.38 -1.97 9.08
N ILE A 139 7.54 -1.30 9.19
CA ILE A 139 8.29 -0.77 8.03
C ILE A 139 8.81 -1.92 7.18
N ASP A 140 9.44 -2.93 7.76
CA ASP A 140 9.94 -4.11 7.04
C ASP A 140 8.80 -4.79 6.24
N ALA A 141 7.63 -4.98 6.88
CA ALA A 141 6.46 -5.52 6.22
C ALA A 141 5.99 -4.64 5.03
N ALA A 142 6.05 -3.31 5.17
CA ALA A 142 5.65 -2.37 4.12
C ALA A 142 6.63 -2.37 2.94
N LEU A 143 7.93 -2.42 3.19
CA LEU A 143 8.97 -2.51 2.16
C LEU A 143 8.83 -3.81 1.35
N ALA A 144 8.70 -4.94 2.05
CA ALA A 144 8.50 -6.24 1.43
C ALA A 144 7.22 -6.28 0.58
N ALA A 145 6.11 -5.75 1.10
CA ALA A 145 4.84 -5.67 0.39
C ALA A 145 4.94 -4.78 -0.86
N GLN A 146 5.66 -3.66 -0.80
CA GLN A 146 5.82 -2.77 -1.95
C GLN A 146 6.62 -3.43 -3.08
N ASN A 147 7.65 -4.24 -2.76
CA ASN A 147 8.35 -5.03 -3.76
C ASN A 147 7.41 -6.05 -4.43
N ALA A 148 6.56 -6.74 -3.66
CA ALA A 148 5.55 -7.65 -4.20
C ALA A 148 4.54 -6.93 -5.11
N VAL A 149 4.14 -5.70 -4.77
CA VAL A 149 3.26 -4.87 -5.61
C VAL A 149 3.92 -4.56 -6.95
N ILE A 150 5.17 -4.09 -6.95
CA ILE A 150 5.91 -3.78 -8.19
C ILE A 150 6.04 -5.04 -9.05
N ALA A 151 6.40 -6.17 -8.44
CA ALA A 151 6.50 -7.45 -9.14
C ALA A 151 5.14 -7.88 -9.74
N ALA A 152 4.05 -7.81 -8.98
CA ALA A 152 2.72 -8.14 -9.47
C ALA A 152 2.30 -7.24 -10.64
N GLU A 153 2.50 -5.92 -10.53
CA GLU A 153 2.12 -4.97 -11.57
C GLU A 153 2.99 -5.11 -12.83
N SER A 154 4.27 -5.47 -12.69
CA SER A 154 5.14 -5.79 -13.84
C SER A 154 4.71 -7.05 -14.59
N LEU A 155 4.01 -7.97 -13.92
CA LEU A 155 3.39 -9.17 -14.51
C LEU A 155 1.98 -8.90 -15.09
N GLY A 156 1.53 -7.65 -15.13
CA GLY A 156 0.20 -7.25 -15.61
C GLY A 156 -0.93 -7.53 -14.63
N LEU A 157 -0.63 -7.89 -13.39
CA LEU A 157 -1.59 -7.99 -12.31
C LEU A 157 -1.91 -6.60 -11.75
N SER A 158 -2.96 -6.53 -10.97
CA SER A 158 -3.41 -5.30 -10.31
C SER A 158 -3.53 -5.52 -8.82
N THR A 159 -3.34 -4.46 -8.04
CA THR A 159 -3.24 -4.54 -6.60
C THR A 159 -4.05 -3.46 -5.88
N VAL A 160 -4.39 -3.71 -4.61
CA VAL A 160 -4.83 -2.68 -3.66
C VAL A 160 -4.50 -3.09 -2.23
N TYR A 161 -3.93 -2.16 -1.48
CA TYR A 161 -3.72 -2.29 -0.04
C TYR A 161 -5.01 -2.17 0.78
N ILE A 162 -5.17 -3.03 1.78
CA ILE A 162 -6.34 -3.09 2.67
C ILE A 162 -5.93 -2.78 4.10
N GLY A 163 -5.87 -1.51 4.44
CA GLY A 163 -5.58 -1.09 5.82
C GLY A 163 -6.68 -1.47 6.83
N ALA A 164 -7.83 -1.91 6.36
CA ALA A 164 -8.97 -2.29 7.18
C ALA A 164 -8.78 -3.60 7.95
N MET A 165 -7.68 -4.33 7.75
CA MET A 165 -7.26 -5.42 8.65
C MET A 165 -7.05 -4.92 10.09
N ARG A 166 -6.76 -3.64 10.27
CA ARG A 166 -6.62 -2.99 11.59
C ARG A 166 -7.92 -2.49 12.20
N ASN A 167 -9.08 -2.74 11.57
CA ASN A 167 -10.37 -2.40 12.18
C ASN A 167 -10.64 -3.29 13.41
N ASP A 168 -10.26 -4.58 13.32
CA ASP A 168 -10.28 -5.54 14.42
C ASP A 168 -9.12 -6.52 14.28
N PRO A 169 -7.90 -6.13 14.71
CA PRO A 169 -6.72 -6.98 14.59
C PRO A 169 -6.80 -8.24 15.45
N LYS A 170 -7.58 -8.21 16.54
CA LYS A 170 -7.82 -9.38 17.39
C LYS A 170 -8.61 -10.44 16.62
N GLN A 171 -9.73 -10.07 16.01
CA GLN A 171 -10.53 -10.99 15.20
C GLN A 171 -9.75 -11.53 13.99
N VAL A 172 -8.91 -10.68 13.34
CA VAL A 172 -8.00 -11.14 12.27
C VAL A 172 -7.00 -12.16 12.84
N GLY A 173 -6.43 -11.89 14.02
CA GLY A 173 -5.49 -12.78 14.70
C GLY A 173 -6.10 -14.13 15.02
N GLU A 174 -7.31 -14.15 15.56
CA GLU A 174 -8.07 -15.38 15.86
C GLU A 174 -8.38 -16.18 14.58
N LEU A 175 -8.88 -15.51 13.53
CA LEU A 175 -9.22 -16.15 12.25
C LEU A 175 -8.00 -16.76 11.55
N LEU A 176 -6.84 -16.14 11.66
CA LEU A 176 -5.59 -16.57 11.02
C LEU A 176 -4.66 -17.34 11.98
N ASN A 177 -5.09 -17.58 13.23
CA ASN A 177 -4.31 -18.26 14.26
C ASN A 177 -2.91 -17.63 14.44
N LEU A 178 -2.86 -16.30 14.56
CA LEU A 178 -1.61 -15.58 14.77
C LEU A 178 -1.11 -15.82 16.21
N PRO A 179 0.18 -16.13 16.39
CA PRO A 179 0.77 -16.24 17.72
C PRO A 179 0.91 -14.86 18.39
N PRO A 180 1.18 -14.80 19.69
CA PRO A 180 1.59 -13.57 20.35
C PRO A 180 2.74 -12.88 19.61
N MET A 181 2.84 -11.56 19.74
CA MET A 181 3.86 -10.71 19.07
C MET A 181 3.77 -10.68 17.54
N VAL A 182 2.64 -11.07 16.96
CA VAL A 182 2.35 -10.92 15.53
C VAL A 182 1.13 -10.04 15.32
N PHE A 183 1.28 -8.99 14.51
CA PHE A 183 0.26 -7.99 14.27
C PHE A 183 -0.09 -7.86 12.78
N PRO A 184 -1.39 -7.90 12.37
CA PRO A 184 -1.81 -7.72 10.98
C PRO A 184 -1.72 -6.24 10.57
N VAL A 185 -0.68 -5.89 9.79
CA VAL A 185 -0.43 -4.49 9.39
C VAL A 185 -1.43 -4.06 8.31
N PHE A 186 -1.58 -4.84 7.26
CA PHE A 186 -2.55 -4.62 6.17
C PHE A 186 -2.72 -5.88 5.32
N GLY A 187 -3.80 -5.90 4.54
CA GLY A 187 -4.00 -6.86 3.46
C GLY A 187 -3.55 -6.29 2.11
N LEU A 188 -3.41 -7.17 1.12
CA LEU A 188 -3.15 -6.84 -0.27
C LEU A 188 -3.98 -7.76 -1.17
N CYS A 189 -4.90 -7.20 -1.95
CA CYS A 189 -5.59 -7.92 -3.01
C CYS A 189 -4.71 -7.96 -4.25
N ILE A 190 -4.64 -9.11 -4.93
CA ILE A 190 -3.88 -9.31 -6.17
C ILE A 190 -4.74 -10.09 -7.16
N GLY A 191 -4.80 -9.62 -8.41
CA GLY A 191 -5.54 -10.27 -9.48
C GLY A 191 -5.58 -9.46 -10.76
N TYR A 192 -6.28 -9.94 -11.76
CA TYR A 192 -6.52 -9.21 -13.00
C TYR A 192 -7.69 -8.22 -12.83
N ALA A 193 -7.47 -6.94 -13.15
CA ALA A 193 -8.54 -5.95 -13.12
C ALA A 193 -9.65 -6.27 -14.12
N THR A 194 -10.91 -6.01 -13.75
CA THR A 194 -11.97 -5.87 -14.75
C THR A 194 -11.75 -4.61 -15.59
N GLU A 195 -12.40 -4.49 -16.73
CA GLU A 195 -12.24 -3.28 -17.58
C GLU A 195 -12.70 -2.02 -16.83
N GLU A 196 -13.85 -2.09 -16.14
CA GLU A 196 -14.37 -0.98 -15.33
C GLU A 196 -13.48 -0.72 -14.07
N GLY A 197 -12.81 -1.76 -13.56
CA GLY A 197 -11.96 -1.68 -12.38
C GLY A 197 -10.61 -1.04 -12.61
N ARG A 198 -10.16 -0.92 -13.87
CA ARG A 198 -8.85 -0.34 -14.17
C ARG A 198 -8.70 1.11 -13.75
N GLY A 199 -9.75 1.91 -13.89
CA GLY A 199 -9.77 3.31 -13.48
C GLY A 199 -8.60 4.17 -13.99
N GLU A 200 -8.62 5.45 -13.67
CA GLU A 200 -7.52 6.38 -13.96
C GLU A 200 -6.45 6.37 -12.85
N ILE A 201 -5.25 6.83 -13.21
CA ILE A 201 -4.17 7.08 -12.25
C ILE A 201 -4.55 8.31 -11.41
N LYS A 202 -4.65 8.14 -10.09
CA LYS A 202 -4.96 9.25 -9.19
C LYS A 202 -3.76 10.18 -9.06
N PRO A 203 -3.94 11.49 -9.25
CA PRO A 203 -2.86 12.46 -9.06
C PRO A 203 -2.21 12.40 -7.68
N ARG A 204 -0.98 12.86 -7.60
CA ARG A 204 -0.21 13.02 -6.35
C ARG A 204 0.12 14.49 -6.12
N LEU A 205 0.47 14.81 -4.86
CA LEU A 205 0.99 16.13 -4.51
C LEU A 205 2.21 16.48 -5.39
N PRO A 206 2.40 17.75 -5.75
CA PRO A 206 3.61 18.21 -6.44
C PRO A 206 4.88 17.86 -5.67
N GLN A 207 5.95 17.52 -6.38
CA GLN A 207 7.21 17.11 -5.74
C GLN A 207 7.71 18.10 -4.67
N PRO A 208 7.68 19.44 -4.84
CA PRO A 208 8.16 20.36 -3.81
C PRO A 208 7.34 20.39 -2.50
N VAL A 209 6.23 19.64 -2.42
CA VAL A 209 5.48 19.45 -1.16
C VAL A 209 6.06 18.30 -0.32
N VAL A 210 6.83 17.42 -0.93
CA VAL A 210 7.37 16.21 -0.28
C VAL A 210 8.89 16.08 -0.40
N LEU A 211 9.52 16.88 -1.25
CA LEU A 211 10.97 16.90 -1.48
C LEU A 211 11.52 18.24 -1.04
N PHE A 212 12.41 18.22 -0.08
CA PHE A 212 13.17 19.36 0.41
C PHE A 212 14.65 19.07 0.24
N GLU A 213 15.42 20.10 -0.10
CA GLU A 213 16.87 20.00 -0.24
C GLU A 213 17.53 20.52 1.05
N GLU A 214 18.43 19.74 1.63
CA GLU A 214 19.24 20.00 2.84
C GLU A 214 18.38 20.20 4.12
N ILE A 215 17.33 21.02 4.11
CA ILE A 215 16.50 21.35 5.26
C ILE A 215 15.01 21.25 4.91
N TYR A 216 14.20 20.96 5.92
CA TYR A 216 12.74 20.97 5.78
C TYR A 216 12.22 22.40 5.56
N GLY A 217 11.33 22.58 4.56
CA GLY A 217 10.70 23.88 4.27
C GLY A 217 9.31 23.72 3.67
N ALA A 218 8.31 24.39 4.25
CA ALA A 218 6.91 24.28 3.84
C ALA A 218 6.31 25.61 3.32
N GLU A 219 7.16 26.59 2.98
CA GLU A 219 6.74 27.97 2.65
C GLU A 219 5.81 28.02 1.42
N ARG A 220 6.02 27.11 0.46
CA ARG A 220 5.23 27.03 -0.78
C ARG A 220 4.08 26.02 -0.70
N GLU A 221 3.93 25.30 0.39
CA GLU A 221 2.97 24.18 0.49
C GLU A 221 1.53 24.64 0.21
N ASN A 222 1.10 25.78 0.77
CA ASN A 222 -0.27 26.28 0.61
C ASN A 222 -0.62 26.56 -0.87
N GLU A 223 0.27 27.18 -1.62
CA GLU A 223 0.09 27.47 -3.05
C GLU A 223 0.01 26.15 -3.86
N LEU A 224 0.95 25.26 -3.62
CA LEU A 224 1.05 24.00 -4.35
C LEU A 224 -0.10 23.04 -4.02
N ARG A 225 -0.55 23.04 -2.77
CA ARG A 225 -1.72 22.28 -2.34
C ARG A 225 -3.00 22.77 -3.01
N ALA A 226 -3.18 24.09 -3.15
CA ALA A 226 -4.33 24.66 -3.85
C ALA A 226 -4.39 24.18 -5.32
N LYS A 227 -3.26 24.21 -6.04
CA LYS A 227 -3.15 23.66 -7.39
C LYS A 227 -3.47 22.14 -7.45
N TYR A 228 -3.02 21.39 -6.45
CA TYR A 228 -3.34 19.98 -6.34
C TYR A 228 -4.83 19.73 -6.06
N ASP A 229 -5.46 20.56 -5.24
CA ASP A 229 -6.90 20.48 -4.98
C ASP A 229 -7.71 20.71 -6.27
N GLU A 230 -7.27 21.57 -7.18
CA GLU A 230 -7.90 21.74 -8.50
C GLU A 230 -7.81 20.48 -9.35
N GLU A 231 -6.63 19.84 -9.42
CA GLU A 231 -6.45 18.57 -10.14
C GLU A 231 -7.28 17.44 -9.50
N MET A 232 -7.36 17.40 -8.18
CA MET A 232 -8.18 16.42 -7.47
C MET A 232 -9.67 16.64 -7.65
N SER A 233 -10.13 17.89 -7.76
CA SER A 233 -11.53 18.20 -8.09
C SER A 233 -11.89 17.69 -9.48
N LYS A 234 -11.03 17.94 -10.49
CA LYS A 234 -11.21 17.43 -11.86
C LYS A 234 -11.26 15.89 -11.88
N PHE A 235 -10.34 15.23 -11.17
CA PHE A 235 -10.32 13.77 -11.03
C PHE A 235 -11.60 13.26 -10.36
N SER A 236 -12.01 13.87 -9.25
CA SER A 236 -13.18 13.47 -8.48
C SER A 236 -14.49 13.64 -9.27
N ALA A 237 -14.61 14.71 -10.07
CA ALA A 237 -15.76 14.94 -10.93
C ALA A 237 -15.90 13.85 -12.02
N ARG A 238 -14.78 13.43 -12.63
CA ARG A 238 -14.80 12.35 -13.65
C ARG A 238 -15.19 10.99 -13.07
N HIS A 239 -14.99 10.78 -11.76
CA HIS A 239 -15.24 9.50 -11.07
C HIS A 239 -16.41 9.54 -10.10
N GLU A 240 -17.23 10.61 -10.11
CA GLU A 240 -18.40 10.79 -9.24
C GLU A 240 -18.09 10.61 -7.75
N ILE A 241 -16.88 11.04 -7.32
CA ILE A 241 -16.42 10.92 -5.93
C ILE A 241 -16.97 12.11 -5.14
N ALA A 242 -17.71 11.84 -4.06
CA ALA A 242 -18.37 12.86 -3.23
C ALA A 242 -17.42 13.91 -2.59
N SER A 243 -16.16 13.54 -2.31
CA SER A 243 -15.16 14.49 -1.82
C SER A 243 -14.30 14.97 -2.98
N ASP A 244 -14.45 16.21 -3.37
CA ASP A 244 -13.86 16.83 -4.55
C ASP A 244 -12.37 17.20 -4.40
N THR A 245 -11.90 17.63 -3.20
CA THR A 245 -10.52 18.04 -2.97
C THR A 245 -9.77 17.10 -2.03
N TRP A 246 -8.44 17.12 -2.11
CA TRP A 246 -7.57 16.42 -1.17
C TRP A 246 -7.64 17.04 0.23
N THR A 247 -7.64 18.37 0.33
CA THR A 247 -7.76 19.09 1.60
C THR A 247 -9.01 18.67 2.37
N LYS A 248 -10.18 18.60 1.72
CA LYS A 248 -11.41 18.10 2.37
C LYS A 248 -11.27 16.66 2.85
N LYS A 249 -10.61 15.79 2.08
CA LYS A 249 -10.35 14.40 2.47
C LYS A 249 -9.45 14.29 3.70
N VAL A 250 -8.39 15.10 3.77
CA VAL A 250 -7.50 15.15 4.93
C VAL A 250 -8.28 15.60 6.18
N ILE A 251 -9.02 16.69 6.08
CA ILE A 251 -9.84 17.21 7.20
C ILE A 251 -10.87 16.15 7.65
N ALA A 252 -11.57 15.51 6.74
CA ALA A 252 -12.55 14.48 7.06
C ALA A 252 -11.91 13.28 7.75
N ARG A 253 -10.66 12.94 7.38
CA ARG A 253 -9.93 11.77 7.88
C ARG A 253 -9.21 12.03 9.20
N MET A 254 -8.63 13.23 9.36
CA MET A 254 -7.75 13.58 10.49
C MET A 254 -8.40 14.53 11.50
N GLY A 255 -9.46 15.23 11.12
CA GLY A 255 -10.08 16.28 11.95
C GLY A 255 -11.02 15.76 13.05
N LYS A 256 -11.32 14.47 13.12
CA LYS A 256 -12.19 13.86 14.13
C LYS A 256 -11.87 12.38 14.33
N LEU A 257 -12.13 11.87 15.56
CA LEU A 257 -11.90 10.46 15.92
C LEU A 257 -12.64 9.47 14.99
N SER A 258 -13.85 9.81 14.55
CA SER A 258 -14.59 8.99 13.59
C SER A 258 -13.83 8.73 12.26
N GLY A 259 -12.88 9.59 11.92
CA GLY A 259 -11.97 9.37 10.80
C GLY A 259 -11.02 8.19 10.97
N MET A 260 -10.79 7.71 12.19
CA MET A 260 -9.98 6.51 12.47
C MET A 260 -10.73 5.20 12.19
N ASN A 261 -12.06 5.23 11.99
CA ASN A 261 -12.90 4.05 11.73
C ASN A 261 -12.78 2.98 12.83
N GLY A 262 -12.77 3.36 14.10
CA GLY A 262 -12.68 2.46 15.25
C GLY A 262 -11.25 2.02 15.61
N ARG A 263 -10.21 2.55 14.91
CA ARG A 263 -8.79 2.18 15.14
C ARG A 263 -8.13 2.98 16.26
N GLU A 264 -8.83 3.91 16.88
CA GLU A 264 -8.38 4.63 18.08
C GLU A 264 -8.07 3.67 19.25
N LYS A 265 -8.67 2.49 19.22
CA LYS A 265 -8.47 1.42 20.23
C LYS A 265 -7.10 0.71 20.12
N LEU A 266 -6.35 0.92 19.05
CA LEU A 266 -5.04 0.29 18.87
C LEU A 266 -3.95 0.84 19.80
N ILE A 267 -4.23 1.93 20.52
CA ILE A 267 -3.27 2.61 21.43
C ILE A 267 -3.61 2.33 22.90
N SER A 268 -4.72 1.64 23.17
CA SER A 268 -5.15 1.33 24.55
C SER A 268 -4.74 -0.06 24.99
#